data_c98b2d10b1c5d670058bbe5edc325dbb
#
_entry.id   c98b2d10b1c5d670058bbe5edc325dbb
#
_cell.length_a   1.000
_cell.length_b   1.000
_cell.length_c   1.000
_cell.angle_alpha   90.00
_cell.angle_beta   90.00
_cell.angle_gamma   90.00
#
_symmetry.space_group_name_H-M   'P 1'
#
loop_
_entity.id
_entity.type
_entity.pdbx_description
1 polymer ?
#
loop_
_entity_poly.entity_id
_entity_poly.type
_entity_poly.pdbx_seq_one_letter_code
_entity_poly.pdbx_strand_id
1 'polypeptide(L)'
;MLILVLVAGLSLISIHLPLGRDEGVAAYFGWQILQGKVVYKDLYHFNLPGIFWTYALALKLFGLKPEAVNLFDLCFRLFTLIGIYLAAARLFGRRSALWGSAIYGLFSTVVYNSYWQNAQKETFALGASAWCLYFFALGLGKERLRNFWFMLAGICGCGAMLYKPTVALAPGLLGLYLLLGNRLKIKARLLGVTGLAAGFLIPAAALIGYLQSQGALSEMVRQVFIFGTAYGGQYYSGGLKVLGLMLWKISDWTMAQGFLVAGAVLGLWGLVKEKDPNWKPAFWFGLGLFLNILVQNKYFTYHFMVLVLPGSIFAGAFLGRVMPRLFSGSARLMRAAVWITVLFLMGANLKPDFGRYGRELLYDLGKISKDDFLEKYGKWGFGDISVTAQYKVARYLKEQTAPEDKVLVFGLEPGINFMASRSAPGKFTYDLPLTYQFGSEKLKTYQARLKKEFLRELGAAPPVYIVVVEKDTSTIEPRDSYEQMLEFVEFKNFLAQNYYLETKIEHYYLYRRK
;
A
#
# COMPACT_ATOMS: atom_id res chain seq x y z
N MET A 1 -2.50 -0.42 -26.78
CA MET A 1 -1.06 -0.70 -26.89
C MET A 1 -0.19 0.47 -26.48
N LEU A 2 -0.32 1.67 -27.07
CA LEU A 2 0.51 2.85 -26.73
C LEU A 2 0.49 3.20 -25.22
N ILE A 3 -0.69 3.22 -24.57
CA ILE A 3 -0.82 3.49 -23.13
C ILE A 3 -0.05 2.46 -22.29
N LEU A 4 -0.15 1.18 -22.63
CA LEU A 4 0.61 0.11 -21.93
C LEU A 4 2.12 0.33 -22.05
N VAL A 5 2.59 0.66 -23.26
CA VAL A 5 4.01 0.93 -23.50
C VAL A 5 4.48 2.15 -22.72
N LEU A 6 3.68 3.24 -22.70
CA LEU A 6 4.00 4.46 -21.95
C LEU A 6 4.08 4.18 -20.44
N VAL A 7 3.08 3.49 -19.89
CA VAL A 7 3.06 3.16 -18.45
C VAL A 7 4.20 2.20 -18.09
N ALA A 8 4.46 1.20 -18.94
CA ALA A 8 5.61 0.31 -18.75
C ALA A 8 6.92 1.08 -18.78
N GLY A 9 7.12 1.99 -19.75
CA GLY A 9 8.33 2.80 -19.86
C GLY A 9 8.54 3.70 -18.62
N LEU A 10 7.50 4.40 -18.16
CA LEU A 10 7.57 5.22 -16.95
C LEU A 10 7.84 4.39 -15.69
N SER A 11 7.27 3.21 -15.59
CA SER A 11 7.49 2.32 -14.45
C SER A 11 8.87 1.66 -14.48
N LEU A 12 9.43 1.37 -15.66
CA LEU A 12 10.80 0.85 -15.78
C LEU A 12 11.83 1.87 -15.30
N ILE A 13 11.64 3.15 -15.57
CA ILE A 13 12.50 4.22 -15.05
C ILE A 13 12.54 4.19 -13.51
N SER A 14 11.44 3.79 -12.87
CA SER A 14 11.33 3.73 -11.40
C SER A 14 11.77 2.38 -10.78
N ILE A 15 12.43 1.51 -11.53
CA ILE A 15 12.76 0.16 -11.06
C ILE A 15 13.83 0.17 -9.94
N HIS A 16 14.70 1.18 -9.92
CA HIS A 16 15.78 1.33 -8.95
C HIS A 16 15.41 2.14 -7.71
N LEU A 17 14.12 2.51 -7.57
CA LEU A 17 13.65 3.19 -6.35
C LEU A 17 14.00 2.36 -5.11
N PRO A 18 14.55 3.00 -4.06
CA PRO A 18 14.83 2.31 -2.82
C PRO A 18 13.55 1.89 -2.12
N LEU A 19 13.65 0.90 -1.24
CA LEU A 19 12.55 0.51 -0.37
C LEU A 19 12.36 1.55 0.74
N GLY A 20 11.13 1.93 1.01
CA GLY A 20 10.75 2.66 2.21
C GLY A 20 10.65 1.74 3.43
N ARG A 21 10.16 2.27 4.56
CA ARG A 21 9.99 1.49 5.80
C ARG A 21 9.04 0.32 5.62
N ASP A 22 7.82 0.57 5.18
CA ASP A 22 6.79 -0.45 4.99
C ASP A 22 7.21 -1.50 3.95
N GLU A 23 7.84 -1.05 2.86
CA GLU A 23 8.36 -1.93 1.82
C GLU A 23 9.54 -2.76 2.32
N GLY A 24 10.41 -2.18 3.16
CA GLY A 24 11.52 -2.89 3.80
C GLY A 24 11.02 -4.01 4.73
N VAL A 25 9.99 -3.74 5.53
CA VAL A 25 9.29 -4.77 6.34
C VAL A 25 8.74 -5.87 5.43
N ALA A 26 8.01 -5.49 4.38
CA ALA A 26 7.37 -6.46 3.50
C ALA A 26 8.41 -7.29 2.72
N ALA A 27 9.53 -6.70 2.31
CA ALA A 27 10.63 -7.40 1.64
C ALA A 27 11.32 -8.40 2.58
N TYR A 28 11.59 -8.00 3.82
CA TYR A 28 12.12 -8.91 4.83
C TYR A 28 11.16 -10.08 5.08
N PHE A 29 9.87 -9.81 5.28
CA PHE A 29 8.87 -10.86 5.51
C PHE A 29 8.72 -11.77 4.29
N GLY A 30 8.69 -11.21 3.09
CA GLY A 30 8.67 -11.98 1.84
C GLY A 30 9.86 -12.94 1.73
N TRP A 31 11.06 -12.45 2.06
CA TRP A 31 12.25 -13.30 2.12
C TRP A 31 12.15 -14.39 3.18
N GLN A 32 11.71 -14.06 4.41
CA GLN A 32 11.56 -15.06 5.49
C GLN A 32 10.48 -16.11 5.18
N ILE A 33 9.40 -15.73 4.47
CA ILE A 33 8.39 -16.68 3.98
C ILE A 33 9.03 -17.69 3.01
N LEU A 34 9.92 -17.25 2.13
CA LEU A 34 10.67 -18.15 1.24
C LEU A 34 11.62 -19.08 2.00
N GLN A 35 12.00 -18.72 3.24
CA GLN A 35 12.75 -19.58 4.17
C GLN A 35 11.84 -20.49 5.03
N GLY A 36 10.53 -20.54 4.73
CA GLY A 36 9.56 -21.39 5.45
C GLY A 36 8.96 -20.79 6.72
N LYS A 37 9.21 -19.50 7.01
CA LYS A 37 8.59 -18.82 8.16
C LYS A 37 7.12 -18.51 7.91
N VAL A 38 6.32 -18.60 8.97
CA VAL A 38 4.87 -18.34 8.95
C VAL A 38 4.57 -17.00 9.61
N VAL A 39 3.87 -16.12 8.87
CA VAL A 39 3.44 -14.81 9.40
C VAL A 39 2.56 -15.01 10.63
N TYR A 40 2.68 -14.12 11.60
CA TYR A 40 2.08 -14.10 12.93
C TYR A 40 2.67 -15.09 13.92
N LYS A 41 3.08 -16.28 13.49
CA LYS A 41 3.75 -17.27 14.34
C LYS A 41 5.24 -16.94 14.51
N ASP A 42 5.95 -16.85 13.39
CA ASP A 42 7.40 -16.64 13.34
C ASP A 42 7.79 -15.20 13.00
N LEU A 43 6.83 -14.36 12.61
CA LEU A 43 7.00 -12.97 12.20
C LEU A 43 5.83 -12.15 12.75
N TYR A 44 6.11 -11.20 13.64
CA TYR A 44 5.07 -10.37 14.25
C TYR A 44 4.67 -9.23 13.33
N HIS A 45 3.39 -9.15 12.94
CA HIS A 45 2.85 -7.98 12.23
C HIS A 45 1.34 -7.83 12.37
N PHE A 46 0.85 -6.58 12.32
CA PHE A 46 -0.58 -6.26 12.46
C PHE A 46 -1.30 -5.97 11.13
N ASN A 47 -0.67 -6.20 9.98
CA ASN A 47 -1.35 -6.18 8.68
C ASN A 47 -1.80 -7.59 8.28
N LEU A 48 -2.82 -7.70 7.42
CA LEU A 48 -3.17 -8.96 6.77
C LEU A 48 -2.07 -9.41 5.79
N PRO A 49 -1.99 -10.71 5.45
CA PRO A 49 -0.79 -11.31 4.87
C PRO A 49 -0.59 -11.00 3.37
N GLY A 50 -1.56 -10.38 2.70
CA GLY A 50 -1.52 -10.16 1.24
C GLY A 50 -0.24 -9.51 0.76
N ILE A 51 0.23 -8.45 1.43
CA ILE A 51 1.47 -7.75 1.04
C ILE A 51 2.70 -8.65 1.18
N PHE A 52 2.80 -9.44 2.25
CA PHE A 52 3.96 -10.29 2.50
C PHE A 52 4.05 -11.44 1.50
N TRP A 53 2.92 -12.05 1.14
CA TRP A 53 2.86 -13.08 0.10
C TRP A 53 3.16 -12.52 -1.29
N THR A 54 2.71 -11.29 -1.56
CA THR A 54 3.03 -10.59 -2.83
C THR A 54 4.53 -10.35 -2.94
N TYR A 55 5.16 -9.89 -1.87
CA TYR A 55 6.61 -9.67 -1.85
C TYR A 55 7.38 -11.00 -1.92
N ALA A 56 6.93 -12.05 -1.23
CA ALA A 56 7.51 -13.38 -1.38
C ALA A 56 7.46 -13.85 -2.84
N LEU A 57 6.33 -13.66 -3.52
CA LEU A 57 6.19 -14.01 -4.94
C LEU A 57 7.11 -13.16 -5.82
N ALA A 58 7.18 -11.85 -5.59
CA ALA A 58 8.07 -10.95 -6.31
C ALA A 58 9.54 -11.38 -6.19
N LEU A 59 10.00 -11.63 -4.96
CA LEU A 59 11.36 -12.07 -4.68
C LEU A 59 11.66 -13.46 -5.26
N LYS A 60 10.68 -14.36 -5.25
CA LYS A 60 10.83 -15.69 -5.89
C LYS A 60 10.99 -15.59 -7.40
N LEU A 61 10.26 -14.69 -8.06
CA LEU A 61 10.27 -14.55 -9.51
C LEU A 61 11.46 -13.75 -10.04
N PHE A 62 11.86 -12.68 -9.34
CA PHE A 62 12.83 -11.70 -9.84
C PHE A 62 14.11 -11.60 -9.01
N GLY A 63 14.26 -12.46 -7.99
CA GLY A 63 15.46 -12.53 -7.15
C GLY A 63 15.37 -11.69 -5.86
N LEU A 64 16.28 -11.98 -4.94
CA LEU A 64 16.34 -11.36 -3.60
C LEU A 64 17.01 -9.97 -3.65
N LYS A 65 16.32 -8.99 -4.18
CA LYS A 65 16.80 -7.62 -4.35
C LYS A 65 15.63 -6.62 -4.37
N PRO A 66 15.85 -5.34 -4.00
CA PRO A 66 14.80 -4.31 -4.01
C PRO A 66 14.09 -4.15 -5.37
N GLU A 67 14.86 -4.22 -6.46
CA GLU A 67 14.35 -4.08 -7.83
C GLU A 67 13.30 -5.14 -8.19
N ALA A 68 13.35 -6.32 -7.57
CA ALA A 68 12.36 -7.39 -7.78
C ALA A 68 10.94 -6.95 -7.39
N VAL A 69 10.83 -6.18 -6.32
CA VAL A 69 9.55 -5.65 -5.82
C VAL A 69 9.00 -4.60 -6.79
N ASN A 70 9.86 -3.69 -7.26
CA ASN A 70 9.47 -2.64 -8.22
C ASN A 70 9.07 -3.23 -9.58
N LEU A 71 9.76 -4.27 -10.04
CA LEU A 71 9.42 -4.98 -11.26
C LEU A 71 8.07 -5.71 -11.14
N PHE A 72 7.80 -6.32 -9.98
CA PHE A 72 6.51 -6.94 -9.72
C PHE A 72 5.39 -5.90 -9.66
N ASP A 73 5.63 -4.73 -9.03
CA ASP A 73 4.69 -3.61 -9.00
C ASP A 73 4.36 -3.11 -10.42
N LEU A 74 5.36 -3.01 -11.30
CA LEU A 74 5.14 -2.71 -12.73
C LEU A 74 4.16 -3.71 -13.36
N CYS A 75 4.43 -5.01 -13.24
CA CYS A 75 3.54 -6.05 -13.79
C CYS A 75 2.12 -5.92 -13.23
N PHE A 76 2.02 -5.63 -11.94
CA PHE A 76 0.73 -5.50 -11.27
C PHE A 76 -0.01 -4.21 -11.66
N ARG A 77 0.69 -3.11 -11.92
CA ARG A 77 0.09 -1.87 -12.48
C ARG A 77 -0.48 -2.10 -13.87
N LEU A 78 0.22 -2.85 -14.73
CA LEU A 78 -0.29 -3.22 -16.05
C LEU A 78 -1.54 -4.11 -15.94
N PHE A 79 -1.53 -5.08 -15.02
CA PHE A 79 -2.70 -5.90 -14.70
C PHE A 79 -3.88 -5.04 -14.21
N THR A 80 -3.63 -4.06 -13.34
CA THR A 80 -4.62 -3.11 -12.85
C THR A 80 -5.19 -2.25 -13.97
N LEU A 81 -4.32 -1.74 -14.85
CA LEU A 81 -4.70 -0.92 -15.99
C LEU A 81 -5.67 -1.66 -16.92
N ILE A 82 -5.43 -2.96 -17.17
CA ILE A 82 -6.34 -3.82 -17.94
C ILE A 82 -7.70 -3.92 -17.24
N GLY A 83 -7.71 -4.16 -15.92
CA GLY A 83 -8.94 -4.22 -15.13
C GLY A 83 -9.76 -2.92 -15.21
N ILE A 84 -9.10 -1.78 -15.09
CA ILE A 84 -9.73 -0.45 -15.22
C ILE A 84 -10.29 -0.25 -16.63
N TYR A 85 -9.52 -0.59 -17.67
CA TYR A 85 -9.99 -0.50 -19.04
C TYR A 85 -11.27 -1.32 -19.24
N LEU A 86 -11.26 -2.57 -18.81
CA LEU A 86 -12.39 -3.48 -18.97
C LEU A 86 -13.63 -3.01 -18.17
N ALA A 87 -13.44 -2.55 -16.93
CA ALA A 87 -14.51 -2.00 -16.10
C ALA A 87 -15.12 -0.73 -16.73
N ALA A 88 -14.29 0.22 -17.11
CA ALA A 88 -14.75 1.46 -17.74
C ALA A 88 -15.38 1.24 -19.11
N ALA A 89 -14.83 0.31 -19.93
CA ALA A 89 -15.43 -0.05 -21.23
C ALA A 89 -16.82 -0.66 -21.07
N ARG A 90 -17.00 -1.49 -20.04
CA ARG A 90 -18.27 -2.13 -19.74
C ARG A 90 -19.30 -1.15 -19.21
N LEU A 91 -18.89 -0.17 -18.41
CA LEU A 91 -19.78 0.81 -17.79
C LEU A 91 -20.07 2.01 -18.71
N PHE A 92 -19.04 2.56 -19.37
CA PHE A 92 -19.11 3.87 -20.04
C PHE A 92 -18.65 3.87 -21.51
N GLY A 93 -18.26 2.71 -22.04
CA GLY A 93 -17.83 2.53 -23.43
C GLY A 93 -16.34 2.74 -23.67
N ARG A 94 -15.87 2.32 -24.85
CA ARG A 94 -14.44 2.20 -25.21
C ARG A 94 -13.66 3.51 -25.11
N ARG A 95 -14.25 4.65 -25.51
CA ARG A 95 -13.57 5.96 -25.45
C ARG A 95 -13.28 6.37 -24.00
N SER A 96 -14.27 6.21 -23.11
CA SER A 96 -14.12 6.45 -21.68
C SER A 96 -13.06 5.53 -21.06
N ALA A 97 -13.02 4.28 -21.49
CA ALA A 97 -12.05 3.30 -21.02
C ALA A 97 -10.61 3.68 -21.42
N LEU A 98 -10.38 4.10 -22.64
CA LEU A 98 -9.06 4.55 -23.11
C LEU A 98 -8.55 5.73 -22.29
N TRP A 99 -9.37 6.75 -22.07
CA TRP A 99 -9.00 7.90 -21.25
C TRP A 99 -8.83 7.53 -19.78
N GLY A 100 -9.72 6.72 -19.21
CA GLY A 100 -9.61 6.26 -17.83
C GLY A 100 -8.33 5.46 -17.59
N SER A 101 -7.95 4.59 -18.52
CA SER A 101 -6.70 3.84 -18.45
C SER A 101 -5.47 4.73 -18.59
N ALA A 102 -5.51 5.72 -19.50
CA ALA A 102 -4.42 6.67 -19.66
C ALA A 102 -4.21 7.51 -18.38
N ILE A 103 -5.30 8.02 -17.82
CA ILE A 103 -5.27 8.78 -16.56
C ILE A 103 -4.73 7.90 -15.43
N TYR A 104 -5.26 6.69 -15.24
CA TYR A 104 -4.74 5.77 -14.23
C TYR A 104 -3.24 5.52 -14.43
N GLY A 105 -2.83 5.18 -15.65
CA GLY A 105 -1.44 4.88 -15.96
C GLY A 105 -0.50 6.03 -15.60
N LEU A 106 -0.87 7.26 -15.95
CA LEU A 106 -0.09 8.45 -15.60
C LEU A 106 -0.12 8.75 -14.10
N PHE A 107 -1.31 8.81 -13.50
CA PHE A 107 -1.45 9.20 -12.08
C PHE A 107 -1.03 8.11 -11.10
N SER A 108 -0.98 6.84 -11.47
CA SER A 108 -0.45 5.76 -10.62
C SER A 108 1.08 5.75 -10.55
N THR A 109 1.77 6.36 -11.52
CA THR A 109 3.23 6.51 -11.50
C THR A 109 3.67 7.79 -10.79
N VAL A 110 2.74 8.74 -10.56
CA VAL A 110 2.97 9.96 -9.81
C VAL A 110 3.10 9.61 -8.32
N VAL A 111 4.32 9.66 -7.83
CA VAL A 111 4.62 9.46 -6.42
C VAL A 111 4.51 10.80 -5.71
N TYR A 112 3.30 11.13 -5.26
CA TYR A 112 3.04 12.38 -4.57
C TYR A 112 3.89 12.49 -3.30
N ASN A 113 4.91 13.32 -3.37
CA ASN A 113 5.87 13.66 -2.32
C ASN A 113 6.78 12.55 -1.81
N SER A 114 6.71 11.28 -2.30
CA SER A 114 7.63 10.28 -1.77
C SER A 114 7.76 8.99 -2.59
N TYR A 115 8.96 8.45 -2.64
CA TYR A 115 9.29 7.19 -3.31
C TYR A 115 8.66 5.96 -2.64
N TRP A 116 8.31 6.04 -1.35
CA TRP A 116 7.68 4.93 -0.59
C TRP A 116 6.19 4.71 -0.89
N GLN A 117 5.61 5.43 -1.85
CA GLN A 117 4.26 5.12 -2.36
C GLN A 117 4.28 4.03 -3.44
N ASN A 118 5.47 3.60 -3.85
CA ASN A 118 5.64 2.53 -4.82
C ASN A 118 5.44 1.17 -4.12
N ALA A 119 4.86 0.19 -4.81
CA ALA A 119 4.66 -1.17 -4.30
C ALA A 119 3.95 -1.28 -2.93
N GLN A 120 3.13 -0.30 -2.56
CA GLN A 120 2.36 -0.25 -1.33
C GLN A 120 1.16 -1.21 -1.34
N LYS A 121 0.63 -1.51 -0.15
CA LYS A 121 -0.61 -2.30 0.03
C LYS A 121 -1.75 -1.76 -0.81
N GLU A 122 -1.88 -0.45 -0.88
CA GLU A 122 -2.89 0.27 -1.64
C GLU A 122 -2.77 0.01 -3.14
N THR A 123 -1.56 -0.07 -3.69
CA THR A 123 -1.32 -0.38 -5.11
C THR A 123 -1.88 -1.75 -5.47
N PHE A 124 -1.59 -2.76 -4.65
CA PHE A 124 -2.06 -4.12 -4.89
C PHE A 124 -3.54 -4.30 -4.59
N ALA A 125 -4.05 -3.67 -3.52
CA ALA A 125 -5.49 -3.63 -3.23
C ALA A 125 -6.29 -3.01 -4.39
N LEU A 126 -5.73 -1.97 -5.03
CA LEU A 126 -6.34 -1.26 -6.15
C LEU A 126 -6.48 -2.16 -7.38
N GLY A 127 -5.49 -3.00 -7.67
CA GLY A 127 -5.56 -3.96 -8.77
C GLY A 127 -6.69 -4.98 -8.57
N ALA A 128 -6.73 -5.64 -7.42
CA ALA A 128 -7.81 -6.56 -7.09
C ALA A 128 -9.18 -5.86 -7.11
N SER A 129 -9.25 -4.60 -6.65
CA SER A 129 -10.45 -3.76 -6.69
C SER A 129 -10.93 -3.45 -8.11
N ALA A 130 -10.02 -3.19 -9.05
CA ALA A 130 -10.38 -2.94 -10.45
C ALA A 130 -11.06 -4.15 -11.10
N TRP A 131 -10.54 -5.34 -10.85
CA TRP A 131 -11.14 -6.58 -11.33
C TRP A 131 -12.44 -6.92 -10.60
N CYS A 132 -12.57 -6.61 -9.31
CA CYS A 132 -13.83 -6.72 -8.58
C CYS A 132 -14.93 -5.90 -9.28
N LEU A 133 -14.67 -4.62 -9.58
CA LEU A 133 -15.63 -3.76 -10.27
C LEU A 133 -15.94 -4.26 -11.69
N TYR A 134 -14.95 -4.75 -12.43
CA TYR A 134 -15.17 -5.32 -13.76
C TYR A 134 -16.10 -6.53 -13.75
N PHE A 135 -15.80 -7.53 -12.90
CA PHE A 135 -16.65 -8.72 -12.81
C PHE A 135 -18.04 -8.39 -12.29
N PHE A 136 -18.15 -7.45 -11.36
CA PHE A 136 -19.43 -6.94 -10.91
C PHE A 136 -20.25 -6.32 -12.07
N ALA A 137 -19.61 -5.49 -12.90
CA ALA A 137 -20.26 -4.88 -14.07
C ALA A 137 -20.67 -5.92 -15.12
N LEU A 138 -19.95 -7.04 -15.27
CA LEU A 138 -20.37 -8.17 -16.09
C LEU A 138 -21.62 -8.84 -15.53
N GLY A 139 -21.68 -9.07 -14.21
CA GLY A 139 -22.84 -9.65 -13.53
C GLY A 139 -24.12 -8.84 -13.69
N LEU A 140 -24.01 -7.51 -13.78
CA LEU A 140 -25.15 -6.64 -14.03
C LEU A 140 -25.75 -6.79 -15.43
N GLY A 141 -24.97 -7.26 -16.41
CA GLY A 141 -25.40 -7.28 -17.81
C GLY A 141 -25.57 -8.66 -18.44
N LYS A 142 -24.99 -9.73 -17.88
CA LYS A 142 -25.01 -11.08 -18.46
C LYS A 142 -25.91 -12.03 -17.66
N GLU A 143 -27.05 -12.45 -18.24
CA GLU A 143 -28.00 -13.29 -17.50
C GLU A 143 -27.47 -14.72 -17.26
N ARG A 144 -26.87 -15.37 -18.29
CA ARG A 144 -26.53 -16.79 -18.25
C ARG A 144 -25.45 -17.15 -17.22
N LEU A 145 -24.50 -16.25 -16.91
CA LEU A 145 -23.39 -16.50 -15.97
C LEU A 145 -23.35 -15.47 -14.85
N ARG A 146 -24.48 -14.85 -14.53
CA ARG A 146 -24.56 -13.72 -13.59
C ARG A 146 -23.93 -14.01 -12.25
N ASN A 147 -24.30 -15.11 -11.62
CA ASN A 147 -23.82 -15.50 -10.29
C ASN A 147 -22.32 -15.80 -10.29
N PHE A 148 -21.82 -16.42 -11.35
CA PHE A 148 -20.39 -16.67 -11.54
C PHE A 148 -19.59 -15.36 -11.59
N TRP A 149 -20.08 -14.34 -12.31
CA TRP A 149 -19.42 -13.04 -12.36
C TRP A 149 -19.44 -12.32 -11.02
N PHE A 150 -20.55 -12.38 -10.28
CA PHE A 150 -20.59 -11.84 -8.92
C PHE A 150 -19.70 -12.61 -7.96
N MET A 151 -19.58 -13.91 -8.11
CA MET A 151 -18.63 -14.72 -7.33
C MET A 151 -17.18 -14.32 -7.62
N LEU A 152 -16.80 -14.14 -8.88
CA LEU A 152 -15.46 -13.63 -9.22
C LEU A 152 -15.22 -12.21 -8.66
N ALA A 153 -16.23 -11.36 -8.68
CA ALA A 153 -16.15 -10.04 -8.03
C ALA A 153 -15.89 -10.18 -6.52
N GLY A 154 -16.56 -11.12 -5.85
CA GLY A 154 -16.33 -11.42 -4.45
C GLY A 154 -14.90 -11.94 -4.17
N ILE A 155 -14.39 -12.85 -4.99
CA ILE A 155 -13.01 -13.36 -4.89
C ILE A 155 -12.00 -12.20 -5.00
N CYS A 156 -12.17 -11.34 -5.99
CA CYS A 156 -11.31 -10.16 -6.14
C CYS A 156 -11.47 -9.17 -4.98
N GLY A 157 -12.69 -8.99 -4.46
CA GLY A 157 -12.95 -8.16 -3.28
C GLY A 157 -12.27 -8.68 -2.02
N CYS A 158 -12.26 -9.99 -1.80
CA CYS A 158 -11.49 -10.63 -0.73
C CYS A 158 -9.99 -10.46 -0.98
N GLY A 159 -9.52 -10.64 -2.21
CA GLY A 159 -8.11 -10.37 -2.57
C GLY A 159 -7.68 -8.95 -2.21
N ALA A 160 -8.51 -7.94 -2.47
CA ALA A 160 -8.25 -6.56 -2.07
C ALA A 160 -8.20 -6.39 -0.53
N MET A 161 -9.12 -7.04 0.20
CA MET A 161 -9.15 -7.05 1.66
C MET A 161 -7.87 -7.64 2.26
N LEU A 162 -7.25 -8.64 1.63
CA LEU A 162 -6.02 -9.26 2.15
C LEU A 162 -4.84 -8.29 2.26
N TYR A 163 -4.86 -7.18 1.53
CA TYR A 163 -3.89 -6.09 1.69
C TYR A 163 -4.33 -5.13 2.79
N LYS A 164 -5.65 -4.86 2.91
CA LYS A 164 -6.17 -3.89 3.86
C LYS A 164 -7.63 -4.22 4.22
N PRO A 165 -7.92 -4.58 5.48
CA PRO A 165 -9.26 -5.04 5.89
C PRO A 165 -10.38 -4.07 5.52
N THR A 166 -10.13 -2.78 5.66
CA THR A 166 -11.12 -1.72 5.42
C THR A 166 -11.51 -1.56 3.95
N VAL A 167 -10.71 -2.07 2.99
CA VAL A 167 -11.08 -2.08 1.56
C VAL A 167 -12.29 -2.97 1.29
N ALA A 168 -12.62 -3.92 2.17
CA ALA A 168 -13.84 -4.74 2.09
C ALA A 168 -15.13 -3.90 2.05
N LEU A 169 -15.09 -2.64 2.48
CA LEU A 169 -16.23 -1.71 2.34
C LEU A 169 -16.64 -1.52 0.88
N ALA A 170 -15.73 -1.57 -0.08
CA ALA A 170 -16.05 -1.38 -1.49
C ALA A 170 -16.91 -2.52 -2.06
N PRO A 171 -16.52 -3.82 -1.98
CA PRO A 171 -17.40 -4.91 -2.37
C PRO A 171 -18.66 -5.01 -1.49
N GLY A 172 -18.58 -4.64 -0.19
CA GLY A 172 -19.74 -4.56 0.69
C GLY A 172 -20.79 -3.58 0.20
N LEU A 173 -20.39 -2.38 -0.22
CA LEU A 173 -21.32 -1.40 -0.81
C LEU A 173 -21.85 -1.82 -2.18
N LEU A 174 -21.13 -2.62 -2.95
CA LEU A 174 -21.69 -3.25 -4.16
C LEU A 174 -22.80 -4.26 -3.81
N GLY A 175 -22.62 -5.04 -2.74
CA GLY A 175 -23.67 -5.92 -2.21
C GLY A 175 -24.93 -5.13 -1.79
N LEU A 176 -24.72 -4.01 -1.07
CA LEU A 176 -25.81 -3.11 -0.68
C LEU A 176 -26.49 -2.46 -1.90
N TYR A 177 -25.71 -2.06 -2.90
CA TYR A 177 -26.26 -1.57 -4.17
C TYR A 177 -27.17 -2.61 -4.87
N LEU A 178 -26.79 -3.90 -4.85
CA LEU A 178 -27.65 -4.97 -5.38
C LEU A 178 -28.96 -5.09 -4.59
N LEU A 179 -28.90 -5.02 -3.25
CA LEU A 179 -30.09 -5.13 -2.40
C LEU A 179 -31.05 -3.96 -2.58
N LEU A 180 -30.54 -2.73 -2.62
CA LEU A 180 -31.35 -1.51 -2.70
C LEU A 180 -31.74 -1.12 -4.12
N GLY A 181 -30.98 -1.58 -5.11
CA GLY A 181 -31.17 -1.21 -6.50
C GLY A 181 -32.41 -1.90 -7.14
N ASN A 182 -32.93 -1.29 -8.21
CA ASN A 182 -34.07 -1.81 -8.98
C ASN A 182 -33.68 -2.30 -10.38
N ARG A 183 -32.38 -2.36 -10.69
CA ARG A 183 -31.88 -2.75 -12.03
C ARG A 183 -32.15 -4.22 -12.37
N LEU A 184 -32.20 -5.08 -11.37
CA LEU A 184 -32.44 -6.52 -11.50
C LEU A 184 -33.71 -6.92 -10.76
N LYS A 185 -34.38 -7.99 -11.21
CA LYS A 185 -35.49 -8.61 -10.47
C LYS A 185 -35.00 -9.11 -9.10
N ILE A 186 -35.85 -9.13 -8.09
CA ILE A 186 -35.50 -9.46 -6.70
C ILE A 186 -34.70 -10.78 -6.58
N LYS A 187 -35.17 -11.85 -7.25
CA LYS A 187 -34.48 -13.16 -7.27
C LYS A 187 -33.04 -13.03 -7.80
N ALA A 188 -32.82 -12.27 -8.88
CA ALA A 188 -31.50 -12.06 -9.45
C ALA A 188 -30.60 -11.20 -8.56
N ARG A 189 -31.16 -10.26 -7.78
CA ARG A 189 -30.43 -9.47 -6.78
C ARG A 189 -29.95 -10.35 -5.63
N LEU A 190 -30.86 -11.14 -5.07
CA LEU A 190 -30.52 -12.06 -3.96
C LEU A 190 -29.47 -13.09 -4.38
N LEU A 191 -29.63 -13.71 -5.56
CA LEU A 191 -28.60 -14.61 -6.11
C LEU A 191 -27.28 -13.87 -6.40
N GLY A 192 -27.33 -12.61 -6.81
CA GLY A 192 -26.12 -11.80 -7.01
C GLY A 192 -25.39 -11.51 -5.71
N VAL A 193 -26.12 -11.19 -4.63
CA VAL A 193 -25.54 -10.98 -3.30
C VAL A 193 -24.96 -12.28 -2.75
N THR A 194 -25.65 -13.41 -2.89
CA THR A 194 -25.12 -14.71 -2.45
C THR A 194 -23.88 -15.10 -3.26
N GLY A 195 -23.84 -14.83 -4.56
CA GLY A 195 -22.64 -15.05 -5.39
C GLY A 195 -21.47 -14.20 -4.93
N LEU A 196 -21.69 -12.89 -4.72
CA LEU A 196 -20.66 -11.96 -4.23
C LEU A 196 -20.14 -12.40 -2.84
N ALA A 197 -21.05 -12.73 -1.93
CA ALA A 197 -20.70 -13.17 -0.58
C ALA A 197 -19.94 -14.52 -0.61
N ALA A 198 -20.40 -15.50 -1.37
CA ALA A 198 -19.70 -16.79 -1.49
C ALA A 198 -18.30 -16.61 -2.07
N GLY A 199 -18.15 -15.80 -3.13
CA GLY A 199 -16.85 -15.48 -3.70
C GLY A 199 -15.91 -14.79 -2.72
N PHE A 200 -16.43 -13.95 -1.83
CA PHE A 200 -15.64 -13.29 -0.78
C PHE A 200 -15.28 -14.26 0.35
N LEU A 201 -16.22 -15.09 0.79
CA LEU A 201 -16.04 -15.97 1.94
C LEU A 201 -15.15 -17.19 1.65
N ILE A 202 -15.15 -17.72 0.42
CA ILE A 202 -14.33 -18.89 0.05
C ILE A 202 -12.83 -18.62 0.28
N PRO A 203 -12.20 -17.59 -0.30
CA PRO A 203 -10.78 -17.33 -0.04
C PRO A 203 -10.51 -16.87 1.39
N ALA A 204 -11.47 -16.20 2.05
CA ALA A 204 -11.35 -15.85 3.47
C ALA A 204 -11.31 -17.11 4.35
N ALA A 205 -12.19 -18.08 4.09
CA ALA A 205 -12.19 -19.37 4.79
C ALA A 205 -10.90 -20.17 4.51
N ALA A 206 -10.41 -20.16 3.28
CA ALA A 206 -9.14 -20.77 2.92
C ALA A 206 -7.96 -20.16 3.70
N LEU A 207 -7.92 -18.83 3.84
CA LEU A 207 -6.93 -18.16 4.68
C LEU A 207 -7.03 -18.60 6.16
N ILE A 208 -8.24 -18.61 6.71
CA ILE A 208 -8.48 -19.06 8.10
C ILE A 208 -8.01 -20.49 8.28
N GLY A 209 -8.40 -21.41 7.38
CA GLY A 209 -7.98 -22.80 7.40
C GLY A 209 -6.46 -22.97 7.32
N TYR A 210 -5.80 -22.21 6.45
CA TYR A 210 -4.34 -22.19 6.35
C TYR A 210 -3.69 -21.72 7.67
N LEU A 211 -4.11 -20.58 8.21
CA LEU A 211 -3.54 -20.06 9.46
C LEU A 211 -3.81 -21.00 10.65
N GLN A 212 -4.97 -21.65 10.68
CA GLN A 212 -5.29 -22.66 11.70
C GLN A 212 -4.36 -23.87 11.58
N SER A 213 -4.12 -24.38 10.38
CA SER A 213 -3.21 -25.52 10.15
C SER A 213 -1.76 -25.22 10.54
N GLN A 214 -1.35 -23.94 10.43
CA GLN A 214 -0.02 -23.47 10.85
C GLN A 214 0.06 -23.11 12.34
N GLY A 215 -1.04 -23.16 13.09
CA GLY A 215 -1.10 -22.68 14.48
C GLY A 215 -0.94 -21.16 14.64
N ALA A 216 -1.19 -20.40 13.57
CA ALA A 216 -0.99 -18.95 13.50
C ALA A 216 -2.27 -18.13 13.68
N LEU A 217 -3.46 -18.75 13.64
CA LEU A 217 -4.74 -18.04 13.62
C LEU A 217 -4.97 -17.18 14.87
N SER A 218 -4.73 -17.72 16.06
CA SER A 218 -4.91 -16.99 17.32
C SER A 218 -3.97 -15.77 17.41
N GLU A 219 -2.74 -15.92 16.92
CA GLU A 219 -1.78 -14.82 16.88
C GLU A 219 -2.17 -13.77 15.83
N MET A 220 -2.67 -14.18 14.66
CA MET A 220 -3.23 -13.25 13.67
C MET A 220 -4.36 -12.40 14.28
N VAL A 221 -5.31 -13.03 14.99
CA VAL A 221 -6.40 -12.29 15.65
C VAL A 221 -5.85 -11.28 16.66
N ARG A 222 -4.87 -11.66 17.48
CA ARG A 222 -4.26 -10.77 18.47
C ARG A 222 -3.50 -9.60 17.81
N GLN A 223 -2.69 -9.92 16.79
CA GLN A 223 -1.83 -8.94 16.15
C GLN A 223 -2.62 -7.99 15.24
N VAL A 224 -3.54 -8.52 14.42
CA VAL A 224 -4.28 -7.71 13.43
C VAL A 224 -5.48 -7.00 14.07
N PHE A 225 -6.32 -7.74 14.80
CA PHE A 225 -7.61 -7.19 15.27
C PHE A 225 -7.53 -6.61 16.69
N ILE A 226 -6.65 -7.09 17.57
CA ILE A 226 -6.53 -6.48 18.91
C ILE A 226 -5.47 -5.38 18.90
N PHE A 227 -4.22 -5.68 18.54
CA PHE A 227 -3.15 -4.69 18.50
C PHE A 227 -3.38 -3.66 17.38
N GLY A 228 -3.64 -4.11 16.16
CA GLY A 228 -3.79 -3.24 14.99
C GLY A 228 -4.95 -2.25 15.09
N THR A 229 -6.10 -2.65 15.66
CA THR A 229 -7.22 -1.74 15.90
C THR A 229 -6.93 -0.74 17.03
N ALA A 230 -6.27 -1.17 18.10
CA ALA A 230 -5.86 -0.30 19.18
C ALA A 230 -4.84 0.75 18.73
N TYR A 231 -3.83 0.31 17.97
CA TYR A 231 -2.87 1.19 17.32
C TYR A 231 -3.53 2.17 16.35
N GLY A 232 -4.54 1.73 15.57
CA GLY A 232 -5.31 2.58 14.69
C GLY A 232 -6.19 3.58 15.41
N GLY A 233 -6.85 3.16 16.48
CA GLY A 233 -7.86 3.96 17.21
C GLY A 233 -7.30 5.06 18.11
N GLN A 234 -6.05 4.95 18.55
CA GLN A 234 -5.42 5.95 19.44
C GLN A 234 -4.72 7.09 18.69
N TYR A 235 -4.63 7.02 17.37
CA TYR A 235 -3.86 7.97 16.57
C TYR A 235 -4.33 9.43 16.73
N TYR A 236 -5.65 9.64 16.82
CA TYR A 236 -6.22 10.96 17.06
C TYR A 236 -7.37 10.87 18.07
N SER A 237 -7.12 11.32 19.28
CA SER A 237 -8.17 11.55 20.28
C SER A 237 -8.59 13.02 20.26
N GLY A 238 -9.82 13.30 19.82
CA GLY A 238 -10.38 14.66 19.87
C GLY A 238 -11.15 15.06 18.61
N GLY A 239 -12.49 15.06 18.69
CA GLY A 239 -13.41 15.19 17.56
C GLY A 239 -13.10 16.31 16.55
N LEU A 240 -12.95 17.57 17.00
CA LEU A 240 -12.71 18.71 16.09
C LEU A 240 -11.30 18.71 15.49
N LYS A 241 -10.28 18.26 16.24
CA LYS A 241 -8.91 18.16 15.72
C LYS A 241 -8.81 17.11 14.63
N VAL A 242 -9.45 15.96 14.82
CA VAL A 242 -9.52 14.89 13.82
C VAL A 242 -10.23 15.35 12.56
N LEU A 243 -11.38 16.04 12.72
CA LEU A 243 -12.11 16.61 11.59
C LEU A 243 -11.26 17.64 10.83
N GLY A 244 -10.58 18.54 11.52
CA GLY A 244 -9.69 19.53 10.92
C GLY A 244 -8.55 18.88 10.14
N LEU A 245 -7.90 17.86 10.70
CA LEU A 245 -6.84 17.11 10.03
C LEU A 245 -7.38 16.37 8.79
N MET A 246 -8.53 15.70 8.92
CA MET A 246 -9.19 15.02 7.82
C MET A 246 -9.46 15.98 6.66
N LEU A 247 -10.10 17.12 6.95
CA LEU A 247 -10.39 18.13 5.93
C LEU A 247 -9.13 18.69 5.29
N TRP A 248 -8.10 18.96 6.09
CA TRP A 248 -6.82 19.44 5.58
C TRP A 248 -6.17 18.40 4.64
N LYS A 249 -6.07 17.13 5.05
CA LYS A 249 -5.46 16.07 4.24
C LYS A 249 -6.25 15.76 2.97
N ILE A 250 -7.59 15.79 3.04
CA ILE A 250 -8.45 15.65 1.86
C ILE A 250 -8.23 16.84 0.92
N SER A 251 -8.17 18.07 1.44
CA SER A 251 -7.92 19.28 0.65
C SER A 251 -6.54 19.24 0.00
N ASP A 252 -5.49 18.91 0.77
CA ASP A 252 -4.11 18.78 0.29
C ASP A 252 -4.01 17.77 -0.87
N TRP A 253 -4.57 16.56 -0.69
CA TRP A 253 -4.61 15.55 -1.74
C TRP A 253 -5.43 16.00 -2.95
N THR A 254 -6.58 16.65 -2.73
CA THR A 254 -7.45 17.17 -3.79
C THR A 254 -6.73 18.23 -4.62
N MET A 255 -5.99 19.13 -3.99
CA MET A 255 -5.19 20.13 -4.69
C MET A 255 -4.07 19.48 -5.50
N ALA A 256 -3.37 18.52 -4.90
CA ALA A 256 -2.29 17.80 -5.57
C ALA A 256 -2.77 16.96 -6.76
N GLN A 257 -3.98 16.41 -6.69
CA GLN A 257 -4.62 15.60 -7.72
C GLN A 257 -5.74 16.35 -8.44
N GLY A 258 -5.63 17.68 -8.54
CA GLY A 258 -6.70 18.56 -8.99
C GLY A 258 -7.32 18.19 -10.33
N PHE A 259 -6.51 17.79 -11.30
CA PHE A 259 -7.01 17.29 -12.60
C PHE A 259 -7.86 16.02 -12.46
N LEU A 260 -7.37 15.04 -11.69
CA LEU A 260 -8.07 13.77 -11.47
C LEU A 260 -9.42 14.01 -10.78
N VAL A 261 -9.42 14.83 -9.72
CA VAL A 261 -10.61 15.11 -8.91
C VAL A 261 -11.63 15.93 -9.71
N ALA A 262 -11.20 17.00 -10.37
CA ALA A 262 -12.09 17.81 -11.21
C ALA A 262 -12.69 16.98 -12.36
N GLY A 263 -11.87 16.19 -13.05
CA GLY A 263 -12.34 15.29 -14.10
C GLY A 263 -13.34 14.26 -13.59
N ALA A 264 -13.12 13.71 -12.40
CA ALA A 264 -14.03 12.74 -11.78
C ALA A 264 -15.38 13.37 -11.41
N VAL A 265 -15.36 14.56 -10.80
CA VAL A 265 -16.59 15.31 -10.44
C VAL A 265 -17.39 15.68 -11.70
N LEU A 266 -16.75 16.22 -12.71
CA LEU A 266 -17.39 16.59 -13.97
C LEU A 266 -17.93 15.35 -14.73
N GLY A 267 -17.20 14.24 -14.69
CA GLY A 267 -17.63 12.97 -15.27
C GLY A 267 -18.87 12.41 -14.58
N LEU A 268 -18.86 12.36 -13.25
CA LEU A 268 -20.01 11.93 -12.47
C LEU A 268 -21.21 12.85 -12.70
N TRP A 269 -21.02 14.16 -12.64
CA TRP A 269 -22.08 15.14 -12.92
C TRP A 269 -22.70 14.95 -14.29
N GLY A 270 -21.89 14.79 -15.33
CA GLY A 270 -22.37 14.58 -16.69
C GLY A 270 -23.17 13.28 -16.85
N LEU A 271 -22.67 12.17 -16.27
CA LEU A 271 -23.36 10.89 -16.29
C LEU A 271 -24.70 10.91 -15.54
N VAL A 272 -24.77 11.64 -14.42
CA VAL A 272 -26.03 11.86 -13.67
C VAL A 272 -27.01 12.68 -14.51
N LYS A 273 -26.54 13.77 -15.13
CA LYS A 273 -27.36 14.61 -16.02
C LYS A 273 -27.88 13.83 -17.25
N GLU A 274 -27.07 12.94 -17.80
CA GLU A 274 -27.45 12.04 -18.90
C GLU A 274 -28.41 10.92 -18.44
N LYS A 275 -28.70 10.79 -17.14
CA LYS A 275 -29.50 9.73 -16.52
C LYS A 275 -28.97 8.31 -16.83
N ASP A 276 -27.67 8.16 -17.08
CA ASP A 276 -27.05 6.85 -17.33
C ASP A 276 -26.98 6.05 -16.03
N PRO A 277 -27.68 4.91 -15.90
CA PRO A 277 -27.69 4.15 -14.64
C PRO A 277 -26.34 3.50 -14.29
N ASN A 278 -25.39 3.45 -15.22
CA ASN A 278 -24.11 2.77 -15.05
C ASN A 278 -23.14 3.52 -14.13
N TRP A 279 -23.38 4.81 -13.83
CA TRP A 279 -22.57 5.53 -12.85
C TRP A 279 -22.76 5.01 -11.42
N LYS A 280 -23.94 4.47 -11.09
CA LYS A 280 -24.30 4.05 -9.73
C LYS A 280 -23.35 2.98 -9.16
N PRO A 281 -23.10 1.82 -9.81
CA PRO A 281 -22.19 0.81 -9.27
C PRO A 281 -20.75 1.35 -9.10
N ALA A 282 -20.24 2.15 -10.04
CA ALA A 282 -18.93 2.77 -9.92
C ALA A 282 -18.87 3.78 -8.75
N PHE A 283 -19.94 4.53 -8.52
CA PHE A 283 -20.07 5.47 -7.40
C PHE A 283 -20.10 4.74 -6.05
N TRP A 284 -20.96 3.72 -5.89
CA TRP A 284 -21.04 2.95 -4.65
C TRP A 284 -19.71 2.28 -4.32
N PHE A 285 -19.05 1.75 -5.34
CA PHE A 285 -17.71 1.19 -5.17
C PHE A 285 -16.68 2.23 -4.75
N GLY A 286 -16.65 3.37 -5.44
CA GLY A 286 -15.77 4.50 -5.11
C GLY A 286 -16.04 5.07 -3.71
N LEU A 287 -17.33 5.14 -3.31
CA LEU A 287 -17.72 5.53 -1.95
C LEU A 287 -17.14 4.56 -0.91
N GLY A 288 -17.17 3.25 -1.18
CA GLY A 288 -16.56 2.25 -0.30
C GLY A 288 -15.04 2.44 -0.16
N LEU A 289 -14.34 2.77 -1.25
CA LEU A 289 -12.92 3.09 -1.21
C LEU A 289 -12.65 4.41 -0.47
N PHE A 290 -13.53 5.39 -0.56
CA PHE A 290 -13.41 6.63 0.22
C PHE A 290 -13.65 6.38 1.71
N LEU A 291 -14.70 5.66 2.07
CA LEU A 291 -15.00 5.28 3.45
C LEU A 291 -13.87 4.45 4.09
N ASN A 292 -13.18 3.60 3.29
CA ASN A 292 -11.98 2.91 3.72
C ASN A 292 -10.92 3.88 4.29
N ILE A 293 -10.75 5.07 3.71
CA ILE A 293 -9.79 6.07 4.20
C ILE A 293 -10.26 6.66 5.53
N LEU A 294 -11.55 7.00 5.62
CA LEU A 294 -12.14 7.60 6.83
C LEU A 294 -12.06 6.65 8.03
N VAL A 295 -12.40 5.38 7.83
CA VAL A 295 -12.37 4.35 8.90
C VAL A 295 -10.96 4.13 9.46
N GLN A 296 -9.93 4.30 8.64
CA GLN A 296 -8.53 4.17 9.08
C GLN A 296 -8.08 5.31 9.99
N ASN A 297 -8.68 6.49 9.86
CA ASN A 297 -8.40 7.68 10.67
C ASN A 297 -6.91 8.08 10.77
N LYS A 298 -6.10 7.80 9.74
CA LYS A 298 -4.65 8.10 9.72
C LYS A 298 -4.25 9.13 8.67
N TYR A 299 -4.98 9.18 7.57
CA TYR A 299 -4.86 10.15 6.46
C TYR A 299 -3.44 10.30 5.89
N PHE A 300 -2.65 9.20 5.85
CA PHE A 300 -1.39 9.22 5.12
C PHE A 300 -1.65 9.39 3.61
N THR A 301 -0.76 10.07 2.93
CA THR A 301 -0.93 10.39 1.50
C THR A 301 -1.16 9.14 0.63
N TYR A 302 -0.46 8.04 0.89
CA TYR A 302 -0.64 6.79 0.15
C TYR A 302 -2.01 6.11 0.40
N HIS A 303 -2.71 6.40 1.50
CA HIS A 303 -4.07 5.89 1.72
C HIS A 303 -5.06 6.39 0.66
N PHE A 304 -4.81 7.58 0.10
CA PHE A 304 -5.66 8.16 -0.93
C PHE A 304 -5.44 7.55 -2.32
N MET A 305 -4.38 6.75 -2.52
CA MET A 305 -4.11 6.09 -3.81
C MET A 305 -5.27 5.22 -4.29
N VAL A 306 -6.04 4.62 -3.39
CA VAL A 306 -7.22 3.83 -3.75
C VAL A 306 -8.27 4.64 -4.51
N LEU A 307 -8.29 5.97 -4.37
CA LEU A 307 -9.21 6.86 -5.08
C LEU A 307 -8.79 7.13 -6.53
N VAL A 308 -7.55 6.81 -6.90
CA VAL A 308 -7.10 6.93 -8.29
C VAL A 308 -7.93 6.03 -9.21
N LEU A 309 -8.42 4.89 -8.71
CA LEU A 309 -9.28 3.98 -9.51
C LEU A 309 -10.63 4.63 -9.87
N PRO A 310 -11.53 4.98 -8.92
CA PRO A 310 -12.80 5.61 -9.29
C PRO A 310 -12.58 6.97 -9.93
N GLY A 311 -11.57 7.72 -9.52
CA GLY A 311 -11.18 8.99 -10.12
C GLY A 311 -10.87 8.84 -11.61
N SER A 312 -10.04 7.87 -11.97
CA SER A 312 -9.68 7.61 -13.37
C SER A 312 -10.87 7.14 -14.22
N ILE A 313 -11.74 6.33 -13.65
CA ILE A 313 -12.95 5.84 -14.36
C ILE A 313 -13.89 7.00 -14.67
N PHE A 314 -14.20 7.87 -13.69
CA PHE A 314 -15.08 9.02 -13.91
C PHE A 314 -14.42 10.12 -14.73
N ALA A 315 -13.14 10.44 -14.53
CA ALA A 315 -12.43 11.38 -15.38
C ALA A 315 -12.31 10.88 -16.82
N GLY A 316 -12.14 9.57 -17.00
CA GLY A 316 -12.20 8.92 -18.32
C GLY A 316 -13.58 9.05 -18.97
N ALA A 317 -14.65 8.93 -18.21
CA ALA A 317 -16.01 9.18 -18.69
C ALA A 317 -16.22 10.65 -19.07
N PHE A 318 -15.65 11.59 -18.30
CA PHE A 318 -15.63 13.01 -18.65
C PHE A 318 -15.01 13.24 -20.03
N LEU A 319 -13.75 12.83 -20.20
CA LEU A 319 -13.00 13.10 -21.43
C LEU A 319 -13.53 12.29 -22.64
N GLY A 320 -13.94 11.06 -22.42
CA GLY A 320 -14.36 10.16 -23.51
C GLY A 320 -15.80 10.29 -23.95
N ARG A 321 -16.66 10.86 -23.11
CA ARG A 321 -18.11 10.89 -23.35
C ARG A 321 -18.76 12.24 -23.09
N VAL A 322 -18.60 12.81 -21.88
CA VAL A 322 -19.30 14.02 -21.45
C VAL A 322 -18.78 15.25 -22.18
N MET A 323 -17.47 15.50 -22.14
CA MET A 323 -16.84 16.65 -22.75
C MET A 323 -17.07 16.73 -24.28
N PRO A 324 -16.91 15.65 -25.08
CA PRO A 324 -17.20 15.72 -26.51
C PRO A 324 -18.65 16.10 -26.83
N ARG A 325 -19.61 15.73 -25.98
CA ARG A 325 -21.02 16.10 -26.15
C ARG A 325 -21.30 17.54 -25.78
N LEU A 326 -20.69 18.03 -24.69
CA LEU A 326 -20.84 19.43 -24.28
C LEU A 326 -20.33 20.40 -25.35
N PHE A 327 -19.31 20.03 -26.10
CA PHE A 327 -18.68 20.87 -27.12
C PHE A 327 -18.99 20.43 -28.56
N SER A 328 -20.02 19.56 -28.78
CA SER A 328 -20.32 19.04 -30.11
C SER A 328 -20.72 20.11 -31.13
N GLY A 329 -21.41 21.17 -30.69
CA GLY A 329 -21.81 22.32 -31.51
C GLY A 329 -20.76 23.46 -31.56
N SER A 330 -19.64 23.36 -30.85
CA SER A 330 -18.66 24.43 -30.73
C SER A 330 -17.74 24.53 -31.96
N ALA A 331 -17.21 25.71 -32.21
CA ALA A 331 -16.22 25.96 -33.27
C ALA A 331 -14.98 25.05 -33.04
N ARG A 332 -14.30 24.68 -34.15
CA ARG A 332 -13.10 23.81 -34.11
C ARG A 332 -12.01 24.41 -33.19
N LEU A 333 -11.84 25.73 -33.24
CA LEU A 333 -10.84 26.43 -32.41
C LEU A 333 -11.14 26.29 -30.91
N MET A 334 -12.41 26.43 -30.50
CA MET A 334 -12.83 26.26 -29.09
C MET A 334 -12.55 24.84 -28.60
N ARG A 335 -12.88 23.83 -29.41
CA ARG A 335 -12.57 22.42 -29.06
C ARG A 335 -11.07 22.19 -28.89
N ALA A 336 -10.26 22.74 -29.79
CA ALA A 336 -8.80 22.68 -29.69
C ALA A 336 -8.29 23.36 -28.42
N ALA A 337 -8.78 24.56 -28.09
CA ALA A 337 -8.41 25.28 -26.86
C ALA A 337 -8.75 24.48 -25.60
N VAL A 338 -9.94 23.85 -25.55
CA VAL A 338 -10.34 22.98 -24.43
C VAL A 338 -9.37 21.79 -24.28
N TRP A 339 -9.01 21.12 -25.38
CA TRP A 339 -8.05 20.02 -25.32
C TRP A 339 -6.66 20.46 -24.89
N ILE A 340 -6.17 21.60 -25.37
CA ILE A 340 -4.89 22.19 -24.96
C ILE A 340 -4.90 22.47 -23.46
N THR A 341 -5.98 23.06 -22.94
CA THR A 341 -6.14 23.33 -21.50
C THR A 341 -6.14 22.04 -20.68
N VAL A 342 -6.88 21.01 -21.12
CA VAL A 342 -6.90 19.70 -20.45
C VAL A 342 -5.51 19.08 -20.39
N LEU A 343 -4.77 19.06 -21.51
CA LEU A 343 -3.42 18.51 -21.57
C LEU A 343 -2.43 19.34 -20.72
N PHE A 344 -2.57 20.67 -20.72
CA PHE A 344 -1.76 21.54 -19.88
C PHE A 344 -1.99 21.28 -18.38
N LEU A 345 -3.24 21.21 -17.93
CA LEU A 345 -3.58 20.92 -16.53
C LEU A 345 -3.08 19.54 -16.12
N MET A 346 -3.22 18.53 -16.98
CA MET A 346 -2.71 17.21 -16.75
C MET A 346 -1.17 17.22 -16.61
N GLY A 347 -0.48 17.90 -17.51
CA GLY A 347 0.98 18.07 -17.47
C GLY A 347 1.46 18.83 -16.23
N ALA A 348 0.72 19.85 -15.79
CA ALA A 348 1.03 20.61 -14.58
C ALA A 348 0.96 19.74 -13.31
N ASN A 349 -0.01 18.81 -13.23
CA ASN A 349 -0.08 17.86 -12.11
C ASN A 349 1.06 16.83 -12.13
N LEU A 350 1.63 16.51 -13.29
CA LEU A 350 2.74 15.56 -13.42
C LEU A 350 4.12 16.20 -13.23
N LYS A 351 4.21 17.55 -13.27
CA LYS A 351 5.48 18.27 -13.20
C LYS A 351 6.39 17.89 -12.03
N PRO A 352 5.89 17.68 -10.79
CA PRO A 352 6.77 17.35 -9.67
C PRO A 352 7.60 16.08 -9.88
N ASP A 353 7.13 15.15 -10.70
CA ASP A 353 7.79 13.86 -10.94
C ASP A 353 8.84 13.87 -12.05
N PHE A 354 8.84 14.90 -12.92
CA PHE A 354 9.82 14.98 -14.02
C PHE A 354 11.26 15.01 -13.54
N GLY A 355 11.54 15.72 -12.43
CA GLY A 355 12.88 15.75 -11.83
C GLY A 355 13.34 14.40 -11.32
N ARG A 356 12.41 13.60 -10.78
CA ARG A 356 12.67 12.22 -10.33
C ARG A 356 12.99 11.32 -11.51
N TYR A 357 12.14 11.28 -12.50
CA TYR A 357 12.36 10.48 -13.70
C TYR A 357 13.67 10.83 -14.41
N GLY A 358 14.02 12.12 -14.49
CA GLY A 358 15.30 12.55 -15.05
C GLY A 358 16.49 12.00 -14.28
N ARG A 359 16.44 11.96 -12.95
CA ARG A 359 17.53 11.42 -12.11
C ARG A 359 17.64 9.90 -12.22
N GLU A 360 16.51 9.19 -12.22
CA GLU A 360 16.48 7.75 -12.44
C GLU A 360 17.05 7.39 -13.81
N LEU A 361 16.66 8.11 -14.84
CA LEU A 361 17.22 7.93 -16.19
C LEU A 361 18.73 8.18 -16.24
N LEU A 362 19.24 9.22 -15.55
CA LEU A 362 20.69 9.47 -15.46
C LEU A 362 21.42 8.32 -14.77
N TYR A 363 20.83 7.71 -13.75
CA TYR A 363 21.38 6.53 -13.09
C TYR A 363 21.37 5.31 -14.03
N ASP A 364 20.28 5.02 -14.71
CA ASP A 364 20.14 3.92 -15.67
C ASP A 364 21.13 4.04 -16.84
N LEU A 365 21.42 5.27 -17.27
CA LEU A 365 22.42 5.57 -18.29
C LEU A 365 23.87 5.56 -17.76
N GLY A 366 24.09 5.27 -16.47
CA GLY A 366 25.42 5.28 -15.84
C GLY A 366 26.07 6.67 -15.75
N LYS A 367 25.27 7.75 -15.79
CA LYS A 367 25.76 9.14 -15.70
C LYS A 367 25.93 9.64 -14.28
N ILE A 368 25.31 8.98 -13.30
CA ILE A 368 25.50 9.22 -11.87
C ILE A 368 25.74 7.89 -11.16
N SER A 369 26.48 7.92 -10.05
CA SER A 369 26.72 6.74 -9.23
C SER A 369 25.47 6.31 -8.45
N LYS A 370 25.49 5.08 -7.88
CA LYS A 370 24.43 4.61 -7.00
C LYS A 370 24.30 5.47 -5.74
N ASP A 371 25.43 5.90 -5.19
CA ASP A 371 25.45 6.72 -3.98
C ASP A 371 24.84 8.11 -4.28
N ASP A 372 25.21 8.76 -5.40
CA ASP A 372 24.59 10.02 -5.85
C ASP A 372 23.09 9.88 -6.11
N PHE A 373 22.67 8.74 -6.67
CA PHE A 373 21.26 8.46 -6.88
C PHE A 373 20.49 8.35 -5.56
N LEU A 374 21.03 7.58 -4.61
CA LEU A 374 20.40 7.33 -3.31
C LEU A 374 20.41 8.56 -2.40
N GLU A 375 21.40 9.46 -2.53
CA GLU A 375 21.50 10.66 -1.71
C GLU A 375 20.26 11.56 -1.78
N LYS A 376 19.55 11.58 -2.93
CA LYS A 376 18.28 12.29 -3.07
C LYS A 376 17.19 11.76 -2.12
N TYR A 377 17.27 10.50 -1.76
CA TYR A 377 16.33 9.83 -0.84
C TYR A 377 16.88 9.79 0.58
N GLY A 378 17.95 10.56 0.84
CA GLY A 378 18.69 10.55 2.09
C GLY A 378 18.00 11.24 3.26
N LYS A 379 17.04 12.14 2.99
CA LYS A 379 16.27 12.82 4.02
C LYS A 379 14.79 12.59 3.77
N TRP A 380 14.11 12.22 4.82
CA TRP A 380 12.72 11.86 4.79
C TRP A 380 11.91 12.77 5.72
N GLY A 381 10.67 13.09 5.36
CA GLY A 381 9.85 14.08 6.07
C GLY A 381 9.37 13.70 7.48
N PHE A 382 9.73 12.51 8.00
CA PHE A 382 9.31 12.00 9.31
C PHE A 382 10.52 11.47 10.10
N GLY A 383 11.48 12.31 10.38
CA GLY A 383 12.71 11.93 11.04
C GLY A 383 13.90 11.84 10.07
N ASP A 384 15.10 11.82 10.63
CA ASP A 384 16.34 11.81 9.85
C ASP A 384 16.69 10.39 9.37
N ILE A 385 15.89 9.84 8.45
CA ILE A 385 16.19 8.56 7.83
C ILE A 385 16.88 8.80 6.51
N SER A 386 18.08 8.28 6.43
CA SER A 386 18.91 8.32 5.25
C SER A 386 18.91 6.95 4.58
N VAL A 387 18.37 6.87 3.36
CA VAL A 387 18.48 5.64 2.57
C VAL A 387 19.94 5.25 2.34
N THR A 388 20.80 6.24 2.09
CA THR A 388 22.23 6.02 1.92
C THR A 388 22.85 5.40 3.18
N ALA A 389 22.46 5.86 4.37
CA ALA A 389 22.94 5.29 5.64
C ALA A 389 22.42 3.86 5.83
N GLN A 390 21.16 3.56 5.52
CA GLN A 390 20.62 2.19 5.54
C GLN A 390 21.47 1.25 4.68
N TYR A 391 21.80 1.66 3.46
CA TYR A 391 22.67 0.87 2.57
C TYR A 391 24.08 0.68 3.12
N LYS A 392 24.67 1.73 3.73
CA LYS A 392 25.99 1.63 4.39
C LYS A 392 25.96 0.65 5.56
N VAL A 393 24.94 0.75 6.44
CA VAL A 393 24.74 -0.17 7.57
C VAL A 393 24.54 -1.61 7.08
N ALA A 394 23.68 -1.82 6.09
CA ALA A 394 23.45 -3.15 5.54
C ALA A 394 24.71 -3.77 4.92
N ARG A 395 25.52 -2.98 4.21
CA ARG A 395 26.81 -3.39 3.67
C ARG A 395 27.78 -3.75 4.78
N TYR A 396 27.95 -2.88 5.77
CA TYR A 396 28.81 -3.13 6.93
C TYR A 396 28.45 -4.45 7.63
N LEU A 397 27.18 -4.64 7.96
CA LEU A 397 26.70 -5.88 8.59
C LEU A 397 26.98 -7.11 7.73
N LYS A 398 26.78 -7.01 6.41
CA LYS A 398 27.05 -8.11 5.48
C LYS A 398 28.53 -8.48 5.44
N GLU A 399 29.43 -7.51 5.54
CA GLU A 399 30.88 -7.70 5.54
C GLU A 399 31.42 -8.21 6.89
N GLN A 400 30.77 -7.84 8.01
CA GLN A 400 31.22 -8.18 9.37
C GLN A 400 30.56 -9.44 9.95
N THR A 401 29.68 -10.11 9.22
CA THR A 401 28.94 -11.29 9.71
C THR A 401 28.87 -12.39 8.67
N ALA A 402 28.75 -13.64 9.11
CA ALA A 402 28.46 -14.79 8.27
C ALA A 402 26.97 -14.84 7.88
N PRO A 403 26.58 -15.55 6.79
CA PRO A 403 25.19 -15.64 6.33
C PRO A 403 24.21 -16.20 7.37
N GLU A 404 24.66 -17.10 8.24
CA GLU A 404 23.89 -17.72 9.32
C GLU A 404 23.75 -16.85 10.57
N ASP A 405 24.57 -15.82 10.70
CA ASP A 405 24.55 -14.93 11.85
C ASP A 405 23.24 -14.15 11.93
N LYS A 406 22.78 -13.92 13.16
CA LYS A 406 21.59 -13.14 13.45
C LYS A 406 21.96 -11.68 13.71
N VAL A 407 21.12 -10.79 13.19
CA VAL A 407 21.23 -9.34 13.43
C VAL A 407 19.86 -8.83 13.88
N LEU A 408 19.82 -8.15 15.02
CA LEU A 408 18.64 -7.41 15.46
C LEU A 408 18.74 -5.96 15.00
N VAL A 409 17.70 -5.47 14.32
CA VAL A 409 17.51 -4.03 14.13
C VAL A 409 16.38 -3.60 15.07
N PHE A 410 16.73 -2.85 16.12
CA PHE A 410 15.79 -2.24 17.05
C PHE A 410 15.47 -0.83 16.56
N GLY A 411 14.36 -0.71 15.84
CA GLY A 411 13.90 0.46 15.12
C GLY A 411 12.89 0.09 14.03
N LEU A 412 12.40 1.07 13.31
CA LEU A 412 11.39 0.88 12.24
C LEU A 412 12.01 0.52 10.86
N GLU A 413 13.17 -0.15 10.85
CA GLU A 413 14.05 -0.29 9.68
C GLU A 413 14.43 -1.76 9.32
N PRO A 414 13.49 -2.73 9.30
CA PRO A 414 13.84 -4.13 9.00
C PRO A 414 14.31 -4.35 7.55
N GLY A 415 14.20 -3.35 6.68
CA GLY A 415 14.83 -3.35 5.36
C GLY A 415 16.34 -3.53 5.41
N ILE A 416 17.02 -3.11 6.50
CA ILE A 416 18.45 -3.34 6.73
C ILE A 416 18.74 -4.84 6.80
N ASN A 417 17.92 -5.62 7.53
CA ASN A 417 18.07 -7.08 7.60
C ASN A 417 17.93 -7.73 6.22
N PHE A 418 16.97 -7.28 5.42
CA PHE A 418 16.76 -7.78 4.06
C PHE A 418 17.98 -7.49 3.16
N MET A 419 18.46 -6.23 3.15
CA MET A 419 19.60 -5.82 2.33
C MET A 419 20.91 -6.47 2.77
N ALA A 420 21.11 -6.66 4.09
CA ALA A 420 22.24 -7.39 4.63
C ALA A 420 22.14 -8.91 4.43
N SER A 421 20.97 -9.43 4.10
CA SER A 421 20.65 -10.85 4.05
C SER A 421 20.94 -11.54 5.41
N ARG A 422 20.52 -10.90 6.51
CA ARG A 422 20.70 -11.41 7.89
C ARG A 422 19.35 -11.50 8.58
N SER A 423 19.03 -12.69 9.08
CA SER A 423 17.77 -12.91 9.79
C SER A 423 17.79 -12.31 11.19
N ALA A 424 16.66 -11.80 11.66
CA ALA A 424 16.49 -11.42 13.05
C ALA A 424 16.49 -12.66 13.98
N PRO A 425 16.85 -12.49 15.27
CA PRO A 425 16.93 -13.60 16.23
C PRO A 425 15.58 -14.22 16.60
N GLY A 426 14.49 -13.47 16.40
CA GLY A 426 13.13 -13.90 16.74
C GLY A 426 12.08 -13.30 15.81
N LYS A 427 10.83 -13.31 16.27
CA LYS A 427 9.69 -12.81 15.48
C LYS A 427 9.58 -11.28 15.44
N PHE A 428 10.24 -10.57 16.38
CA PHE A 428 10.21 -9.12 16.47
C PHE A 428 11.31 -8.53 15.60
N THR A 429 10.93 -7.98 14.47
CA THR A 429 11.83 -7.41 13.46
C THR A 429 11.80 -5.88 13.46
N TYR A 430 11.01 -5.30 14.34
CA TYR A 430 10.90 -3.87 14.62
C TYR A 430 10.31 -3.68 16.03
N ASP A 431 10.56 -2.54 16.62
CA ASP A 431 10.32 -2.27 18.03
C ASP A 431 8.89 -1.87 18.40
N LEU A 432 8.09 -1.35 17.44
CA LEU A 432 6.74 -0.83 17.67
C LEU A 432 5.84 -1.71 18.58
N PRO A 433 5.78 -3.05 18.42
CA PRO A 433 4.98 -3.89 19.32
C PRO A 433 5.43 -3.86 20.77
N LEU A 434 6.70 -3.54 20.99
CA LEU A 434 7.34 -3.55 22.30
C LEU A 434 7.30 -2.18 22.99
N THR A 435 7.23 -1.10 22.21
CA THR A 435 7.49 0.26 22.68
C THR A 435 6.26 1.19 22.59
N TYR A 436 5.27 0.85 21.74
CA TYR A 436 4.07 1.67 21.57
C TYR A 436 3.31 1.89 22.88
N GLN A 437 2.95 3.15 23.18
CA GLN A 437 2.29 3.50 24.42
C GLN A 437 0.77 3.30 24.34
N PHE A 438 0.28 2.29 25.04
CA PHE A 438 -1.15 2.02 25.17
C PHE A 438 -1.78 2.69 26.37
N GLY A 439 -2.97 3.29 26.19
CA GLY A 439 -3.79 3.79 27.28
C GLY A 439 -4.52 2.69 28.09
N SER A 440 -4.75 1.51 27.48
CA SER A 440 -5.51 0.41 28.09
C SER A 440 -4.61 -0.56 28.86
N GLU A 441 -4.96 -0.88 30.11
CA GLU A 441 -4.24 -1.85 30.95
C GLU A 441 -4.19 -3.27 30.32
N LYS A 442 -5.25 -3.68 29.63
CA LYS A 442 -5.26 -4.97 28.92
C LYS A 442 -4.18 -5.02 27.83
N LEU A 443 -3.97 -3.92 27.13
CA LEU A 443 -2.95 -3.82 26.07
C LEU A 443 -1.55 -3.68 26.66
N LYS A 444 -1.38 -2.99 27.76
CA LYS A 444 -0.11 -2.94 28.50
C LYS A 444 0.30 -4.33 29.00
N THR A 445 -0.66 -5.11 29.55
CA THR A 445 -0.42 -6.50 29.96
C THR A 445 -0.01 -7.37 28.75
N TYR A 446 -0.68 -7.20 27.61
CA TYR A 446 -0.30 -7.89 26.38
C TYR A 446 1.13 -7.51 25.93
N GLN A 447 1.46 -6.23 25.95
CA GLN A 447 2.79 -5.73 25.60
C GLN A 447 3.88 -6.26 26.56
N ALA A 448 3.60 -6.29 27.87
CA ALA A 448 4.54 -6.87 28.84
C ALA A 448 4.86 -8.34 28.54
N ARG A 449 3.86 -9.11 28.06
CA ARG A 449 4.09 -10.47 27.55
C ARG A 449 5.01 -10.49 26.34
N LEU A 450 4.78 -9.58 25.37
CA LEU A 450 5.62 -9.47 24.18
C LEU A 450 7.06 -9.11 24.53
N LYS A 451 7.28 -8.19 25.48
CA LYS A 451 8.60 -7.82 25.98
C LYS A 451 9.35 -9.02 26.60
N LYS A 452 8.66 -9.82 27.43
CA LYS A 452 9.23 -11.06 27.99
C LYS A 452 9.58 -12.07 26.92
N GLU A 453 8.73 -12.24 25.92
CA GLU A 453 8.97 -13.14 24.79
C GLU A 453 10.16 -12.67 23.94
N PHE A 454 10.26 -11.38 23.65
CA PHE A 454 11.40 -10.78 22.95
C PHE A 454 12.74 -11.06 23.67
N LEU A 455 12.80 -10.81 24.97
CA LEU A 455 14.03 -11.05 25.76
C LEU A 455 14.37 -12.55 25.80
N ARG A 456 13.37 -13.43 25.87
CA ARG A 456 13.59 -14.87 25.80
C ARG A 456 14.18 -15.29 24.45
N GLU A 457 13.65 -14.76 23.34
CA GLU A 457 14.16 -15.02 21.99
C GLU A 457 15.60 -14.52 21.82
N LEU A 458 15.92 -13.33 22.33
CA LEU A 458 17.28 -12.80 22.35
C LEU A 458 18.25 -13.68 23.16
N GLY A 459 17.81 -14.18 24.32
CA GLY A 459 18.62 -15.07 25.14
C GLY A 459 18.85 -16.44 24.52
N ALA A 460 17.85 -16.96 23.79
CA ALA A 460 17.93 -18.25 23.10
C ALA A 460 18.79 -18.21 21.82
N ALA A 461 18.80 -17.08 21.12
CA ALA A 461 19.57 -16.88 19.87
C ALA A 461 20.21 -15.49 19.86
N PRO A 462 21.25 -15.24 20.67
CA PRO A 462 21.88 -13.93 20.78
C PRO A 462 22.44 -13.48 19.43
N PRO A 463 22.02 -12.33 18.88
CA PRO A 463 22.53 -11.85 17.60
C PRO A 463 23.99 -11.43 17.70
N VAL A 464 24.74 -11.48 16.58
CA VAL A 464 26.11 -10.97 16.53
C VAL A 464 26.12 -9.46 16.62
N TYR A 465 25.14 -8.80 15.99
CA TYR A 465 24.95 -7.36 16.09
C TYR A 465 23.53 -7.01 16.53
N ILE A 466 23.45 -5.96 17.35
CA ILE A 466 22.23 -5.21 17.63
C ILE A 466 22.43 -3.80 17.08
N VAL A 467 21.58 -3.40 16.15
CA VAL A 467 21.51 -2.03 15.60
C VAL A 467 20.39 -1.32 16.31
N VAL A 468 20.68 -0.18 16.96
CA VAL A 468 19.67 0.70 17.56
C VAL A 468 19.59 1.98 16.74
N VAL A 469 18.38 2.34 16.33
CA VAL A 469 18.14 3.48 15.45
C VAL A 469 17.82 4.73 16.27
N GLU A 470 18.46 5.85 15.95
CA GLU A 470 18.21 7.17 16.52
C GLU A 470 17.48 8.02 15.49
N LYS A 471 16.63 8.94 15.93
CA LYS A 471 15.89 9.90 15.09
C LYS A 471 14.90 9.27 14.09
N ASP A 472 14.52 8.03 14.28
CA ASP A 472 13.51 7.35 13.44
C ASP A 472 12.07 7.65 13.86
N THR A 473 11.84 8.82 14.42
CA THR A 473 10.52 9.30 14.85
C THR A 473 9.49 9.28 13.71
N SER A 474 8.25 9.18 14.07
CA SER A 474 7.12 9.31 13.16
C SER A 474 6.01 10.15 13.80
N THR A 475 4.99 10.50 13.05
CA THR A 475 3.81 11.18 13.62
C THR A 475 3.07 10.34 14.65
N ILE A 476 3.30 9.03 14.67
CA ILE A 476 2.69 8.07 15.63
C ILE A 476 3.63 7.79 16.79
N GLU A 477 4.94 7.77 16.53
CA GLU A 477 6.02 7.49 17.46
C GLU A 477 6.87 8.76 17.61
N PRO A 478 6.52 9.68 18.53
CA PRO A 478 7.25 10.94 18.70
C PRO A 478 8.63 10.76 19.34
N ARG A 479 8.90 9.60 19.97
CA ARG A 479 10.20 9.21 20.49
C ARG A 479 10.85 8.22 19.54
N ASP A 480 12.15 8.40 19.34
CA ASP A 480 12.92 7.50 18.50
C ASP A 480 13.23 6.16 19.21
N SER A 481 13.70 5.19 18.45
CA SER A 481 13.96 3.84 18.96
C SER A 481 15.11 3.81 19.96
N TYR A 482 16.07 4.76 19.90
CA TYR A 482 17.14 4.86 20.89
C TYR A 482 16.60 5.31 22.25
N GLU A 483 15.74 6.34 22.28
CA GLU A 483 15.04 6.77 23.50
C GLU A 483 14.17 5.66 24.10
N GLN A 484 13.44 4.95 23.22
CA GLN A 484 12.58 3.83 23.62
C GLN A 484 13.39 2.64 24.16
N MET A 485 14.59 2.38 23.62
CA MET A 485 15.50 1.38 24.16
C MET A 485 15.97 1.75 25.57
N LEU A 486 16.27 3.02 25.83
CA LEU A 486 16.67 3.49 27.18
C LEU A 486 15.57 3.30 28.22
N GLU A 487 14.29 3.40 27.83
CA GLU A 487 13.14 3.17 28.70
C GLU A 487 12.81 1.69 28.91
N PHE A 488 13.21 0.81 27.99
CA PHE A 488 13.05 -0.64 28.12
C PHE A 488 14.21 -1.21 28.96
N VAL A 489 14.11 -1.05 30.29
CA VAL A 489 15.20 -1.30 31.26
C VAL A 489 15.82 -2.67 31.10
N GLU A 490 15.02 -3.72 30.93
CA GLU A 490 15.53 -5.09 30.82
C GLU A 490 16.34 -5.28 29.52
N PHE A 491 15.90 -4.69 28.41
CA PHE A 491 16.63 -4.74 27.15
C PHE A 491 17.92 -3.89 27.20
N LYS A 492 17.85 -2.70 27.79
CA LYS A 492 19.03 -1.86 28.04
C LYS A 492 20.08 -2.61 28.86
N ASN A 493 19.68 -3.29 29.94
CA ASN A 493 20.58 -4.06 30.77
C ASN A 493 21.16 -5.27 30.00
N PHE A 494 20.34 -5.97 29.23
CA PHE A 494 20.81 -7.07 28.37
C PHE A 494 21.87 -6.57 27.38
N LEU A 495 21.65 -5.42 26.74
CA LEU A 495 22.57 -4.80 25.80
C LEU A 495 23.89 -4.45 26.48
N ALA A 496 23.86 -3.74 27.64
CA ALA A 496 25.03 -3.32 28.36
C ALA A 496 25.90 -4.49 28.88
N GLN A 497 25.27 -5.58 29.30
CA GLN A 497 25.95 -6.77 29.82
C GLN A 497 26.63 -7.58 28.72
N ASN A 498 25.99 -7.74 27.56
CA ASN A 498 26.39 -8.72 26.55
C ASN A 498 27.01 -8.11 25.28
N TYR A 499 26.91 -6.78 25.11
CA TYR A 499 27.35 -6.09 23.89
C TYR A 499 28.22 -4.87 24.26
N TYR A 500 29.05 -4.45 23.30
CA TYR A 500 29.73 -3.16 23.33
C TYR A 500 29.43 -2.36 22.07
N LEU A 501 29.45 -1.04 22.17
CA LEU A 501 29.27 -0.17 21.00
C LEU A 501 30.57 -0.26 20.17
N GLU A 502 30.48 -0.83 18.98
CA GLU A 502 31.61 -0.95 18.06
C GLU A 502 31.75 0.29 17.17
N THR A 503 30.64 0.75 16.59
CA THR A 503 30.65 1.92 15.71
C THR A 503 29.28 2.59 15.63
N LYS A 504 29.27 3.82 15.12
CA LYS A 504 28.06 4.57 14.76
C LYS A 504 28.15 4.99 13.30
N ILE A 505 27.15 4.64 12.50
CA ILE A 505 26.98 5.07 11.11
C ILE A 505 25.79 6.01 11.04
N GLU A 506 26.01 7.31 10.91
CA GLU A 506 25.01 8.38 11.00
C GLU A 506 24.15 8.24 12.28
N HIS A 507 22.88 7.82 12.15
CA HIS A 507 21.95 7.64 13.27
C HIS A 507 21.77 6.18 13.70
N TYR A 508 22.66 5.29 13.30
CA TYR A 508 22.60 3.87 13.63
C TYR A 508 23.76 3.52 14.57
N TYR A 509 23.44 3.07 15.80
CA TYR A 509 24.38 2.57 16.78
C TYR A 509 24.52 1.06 16.59
N LEU A 510 25.70 0.59 16.24
CA LEU A 510 26.01 -0.82 16.00
C LEU A 510 26.71 -1.40 17.21
N TYR A 511 25.99 -2.23 17.94
CA TYR A 511 26.52 -2.94 19.10
C TYR A 511 26.89 -4.37 18.70
N ARG A 512 28.16 -4.75 18.98
CA ARG A 512 28.66 -6.10 18.72
C ARG A 512 28.66 -6.91 20.00
N ARG A 513 28.37 -8.21 19.90
CA ARG A 513 28.40 -9.15 21.00
C ARG A 513 29.84 -9.28 21.52
N LYS A 514 30.01 -9.28 22.87
CA LYS A 514 31.28 -9.47 23.57
C LYS A 514 31.85 -10.85 23.34
#